data_6eed90245e0b814c10402403c9c9987b
#
_entry.id   6eed90245e0b814c10402403c9c9987b
#
_cell.length_a   1.000
_cell.length_b   1.000
_cell.length_c   1.000
_cell.angle_alpha   90.00
_cell.angle_beta   90.00
_cell.angle_gamma   90.00
#
_symmetry.space_group_name_H-M   'P 1'
#
loop_
_entity.id
_entity.type
_entity.pdbx_description
1 polymer ?
#
loop_
_entity_poly.entity_id
_entity_poly.type
_entity_poly.pdbx_seq_one_letter_code
_entity_poly.pdbx_strand_id
1 'polypeptide(L)'
;MKINRNKILLRLLKNITEYEDFDDALLSTLSQLKINQDNFYDIKQDLLPKGLSSLMKEFNLIMNQVKDKEQKPSRFKNYKINEKIKYFVIRRLMVFQNLVDKRKFFKKILKPNLIVSSNKTLFKIADEIWFLAGDKSTDYNYYTKRIILMNIYAITFSFFVFDNSKDLERTKKFLDKEISAVLKFGNLKNKLKKNIKF
;
A
#
# COMPACT_ATOMS: atom_id res chain seq x y z
N MET A 1 -28.19 10.44 12.10
CA MET A 1 -27.46 10.78 10.87
C MET A 1 -26.50 9.64 10.55
N LYS A 2 -26.64 8.95 9.41
CA LYS A 2 -25.69 7.86 9.06
C LYS A 2 -24.31 8.49 8.81
N ILE A 3 -23.39 8.30 9.75
CA ILE A 3 -22.02 8.80 9.66
C ILE A 3 -21.34 8.08 8.48
N ASN A 4 -20.92 8.83 7.48
CA ASN A 4 -20.26 8.24 6.31
C ASN A 4 -18.80 7.89 6.68
N ARG A 5 -18.56 6.62 7.03
CA ARG A 5 -17.28 6.05 7.41
C ARG A 5 -16.14 6.44 6.46
N ASN A 6 -16.34 6.28 5.15
CA ASN A 6 -15.30 6.59 4.16
C ASN A 6 -14.94 8.09 4.15
N LYS A 7 -15.91 8.97 4.40
CA LYS A 7 -15.66 10.41 4.45
C LYS A 7 -14.78 10.79 5.66
N ILE A 8 -15.04 10.15 6.82
CA ILE A 8 -14.17 10.34 8.01
C ILE A 8 -12.76 9.84 7.71
N LEU A 9 -12.61 8.62 7.21
CA LEU A 9 -11.30 8.02 6.96
C LEU A 9 -10.48 8.80 5.94
N LEU A 10 -11.08 9.26 4.83
CA LEU A 10 -10.39 10.06 3.82
C LEU A 10 -9.99 11.45 4.34
N ARG A 11 -10.82 12.07 5.20
CA ARG A 11 -10.47 13.35 5.81
C ARG A 11 -9.37 13.19 6.85
N LEU A 12 -9.47 12.15 7.68
CA LEU A 12 -8.47 11.84 8.70
C LEU A 12 -7.10 11.55 8.08
N LEU A 13 -7.04 10.87 6.92
CA LEU A 13 -5.79 10.63 6.20
C LEU A 13 -5.06 11.92 5.82
N LYS A 14 -5.78 12.98 5.52
CA LYS A 14 -5.18 14.31 5.27
C LYS A 14 -4.72 14.94 6.58
N ASN A 15 -5.57 14.91 7.60
CA ASN A 15 -5.29 15.55 8.88
C ASN A 15 -4.16 14.86 9.65
N ILE A 16 -4.02 13.51 9.55
CA ILE A 16 -2.98 12.78 10.27
C ILE A 16 -1.56 13.24 9.93
N THR A 17 -1.36 13.86 8.78
CA THR A 17 -0.07 14.42 8.37
C THR A 17 0.18 15.83 8.92
N GLU A 18 -0.85 16.50 9.42
CA GLU A 18 -0.77 17.89 9.94
C GLU A 18 -0.66 17.93 11.47
N TYR A 19 -1.13 16.90 12.16
CA TYR A 19 -1.12 16.82 13.63
C TYR A 19 -0.10 15.78 14.10
N GLU A 20 0.56 16.02 15.21
CA GLU A 20 1.48 15.03 15.79
C GLU A 20 0.73 13.89 16.47
N ASP A 21 -0.27 14.23 17.26
CA ASP A 21 -1.12 13.27 17.95
C ASP A 21 -2.25 12.76 17.05
N PHE A 22 -2.62 11.50 17.24
CA PHE A 22 -3.68 10.86 16.48
C PHE A 22 -5.07 11.36 16.88
N ASP A 23 -5.27 11.59 18.18
CA ASP A 23 -6.56 12.00 18.71
C ASP A 23 -6.88 13.44 18.31
N ASP A 24 -5.87 14.33 18.30
CA ASP A 24 -6.01 15.69 17.78
C ASP A 24 -6.39 15.71 16.29
N ALA A 25 -5.76 14.83 15.50
CA ALA A 25 -6.10 14.67 14.09
C ALA A 25 -7.56 14.18 13.90
N LEU A 26 -8.02 13.28 14.76
CA LEU A 26 -9.39 12.76 14.72
C LEU A 26 -10.39 13.84 15.17
N LEU A 27 -10.14 14.55 16.26
CA LEU A 27 -10.98 15.66 16.74
C LEU A 27 -11.13 16.75 15.67
N SER A 28 -10.01 17.15 15.06
CA SER A 28 -10.02 18.11 13.94
C SER A 28 -10.84 17.60 12.77
N THR A 29 -10.73 16.30 12.47
CA THR A 29 -11.51 15.66 11.40
C THR A 29 -13.01 15.72 11.67
N LEU A 30 -13.44 15.40 12.87
CA LEU A 30 -14.86 15.46 13.27
C LEU A 30 -15.40 16.89 13.19
N SER A 31 -14.65 17.87 13.72
CA SER A 31 -15.00 19.29 13.65
C SER A 31 -15.18 19.75 12.19
N GLN A 32 -14.22 19.45 11.31
CA GLN A 32 -14.28 19.82 9.88
C GLN A 32 -15.45 19.18 9.14
N LEU A 33 -15.89 18.01 9.59
CA LEU A 33 -17.05 17.29 9.03
C LEU A 33 -18.37 17.68 9.71
N LYS A 34 -18.34 18.62 10.66
CA LYS A 34 -19.51 19.03 11.47
C LYS A 34 -20.17 17.86 12.19
N ILE A 35 -19.36 16.90 12.66
CA ILE A 35 -19.79 15.77 13.49
C ILE A 35 -19.60 16.19 14.94
N ASN A 36 -20.62 15.94 15.80
CA ASN A 36 -20.54 16.25 17.21
C ASN A 36 -19.35 15.51 17.85
N GLN A 37 -18.54 16.24 18.60
CA GLN A 37 -17.36 15.71 19.27
C GLN A 37 -17.71 14.70 20.38
N ASP A 38 -18.93 14.72 20.91
CA ASP A 38 -19.41 13.70 21.86
C ASP A 38 -19.32 12.27 21.28
N ASN A 39 -19.38 12.13 19.96
CA ASN A 39 -19.20 10.85 19.27
C ASN A 39 -17.73 10.42 19.11
N PHE A 40 -16.75 11.15 19.66
CA PHE A 40 -15.33 10.89 19.47
C PHE A 40 -14.94 9.47 19.92
N TYR A 41 -15.33 9.10 21.15
CA TYR A 41 -14.97 7.79 21.71
C TYR A 41 -15.63 6.65 20.96
N ASP A 42 -16.89 6.77 20.59
CA ASP A 42 -17.62 5.75 19.84
C ASP A 42 -16.99 5.56 18.46
N ILE A 43 -16.72 6.65 17.74
CA ILE A 43 -16.08 6.60 16.42
C ILE A 43 -14.66 6.01 16.52
N LYS A 44 -13.88 6.42 17.53
CA LYS A 44 -12.54 5.89 17.73
C LYS A 44 -12.58 4.40 18.02
N GLN A 45 -13.46 3.95 18.90
CA GLN A 45 -13.60 2.54 19.27
C GLN A 45 -14.10 1.68 18.10
N ASP A 46 -15.08 2.15 17.35
CA ASP A 46 -15.71 1.38 16.27
C ASP A 46 -14.84 1.32 15.01
N LEU A 47 -14.25 2.45 14.60
CA LEU A 47 -13.52 2.54 13.35
C LEU A 47 -12.00 2.38 13.52
N LEU A 48 -11.46 2.85 14.62
CA LEU A 48 -10.01 3.09 14.78
C LEU A 48 -9.48 2.63 16.15
N PRO A 49 -9.87 1.44 16.67
CA PRO A 49 -9.55 1.02 18.04
C PRO A 49 -8.04 0.96 18.34
N LYS A 50 -7.20 0.85 17.31
CA LYS A 50 -5.73 0.88 17.43
C LYS A 50 -5.12 2.13 16.79
N GLY A 51 -5.86 3.24 16.76
CA GLY A 51 -5.40 4.52 16.23
C GLY A 51 -4.84 4.41 14.80
N LEU A 52 -3.62 4.89 14.59
CA LEU A 52 -2.97 4.91 13.28
C LEU A 52 -2.85 3.52 12.64
N SER A 53 -2.65 2.46 13.43
CA SER A 53 -2.59 1.08 12.90
C SER A 53 -3.92 0.64 12.28
N SER A 54 -5.06 1.01 12.90
CA SER A 54 -6.38 0.78 12.32
C SER A 54 -6.60 1.62 11.07
N LEU A 55 -6.19 2.90 11.10
CA LEU A 55 -6.28 3.78 9.94
C LEU A 55 -5.50 3.24 8.73
N MET A 56 -4.31 2.70 8.93
CA MET A 56 -3.51 2.07 7.86
C MET A 56 -4.24 0.87 7.24
N LYS A 57 -4.89 0.05 8.07
CA LYS A 57 -5.69 -1.09 7.60
C LYS A 57 -6.89 -0.61 6.77
N GLU A 58 -7.65 0.36 7.28
CA GLU A 58 -8.81 0.92 6.60
C GLU A 58 -8.41 1.64 5.31
N PHE A 59 -7.29 2.36 5.32
CA PHE A 59 -6.75 2.98 4.13
C PHE A 59 -6.41 1.95 3.05
N ASN A 60 -5.84 0.81 3.43
CA ASN A 60 -5.59 -0.28 2.49
C ASN A 60 -6.89 -0.75 1.81
N LEU A 61 -7.98 -0.89 2.57
CA LEU A 61 -9.30 -1.28 2.03
C LEU A 61 -9.85 -0.21 1.07
N ILE A 62 -9.74 1.07 1.43
CA ILE A 62 -10.15 2.18 0.56
C ILE A 62 -9.36 2.18 -0.76
N MET A 63 -8.03 1.99 -0.68
CA MET A 63 -7.16 1.90 -1.86
C MET A 63 -7.59 0.77 -2.80
N ASN A 64 -8.12 -0.32 -2.25
CA ASN A 64 -8.62 -1.45 -3.02
C ASN A 64 -9.93 -1.11 -3.74
N GLN A 65 -10.85 -0.42 -3.07
CA GLN A 65 -12.12 0.01 -3.67
C GLN A 65 -11.94 1.05 -4.79
N VAL A 66 -10.96 1.95 -4.66
CA VAL A 66 -10.63 2.94 -5.71
C VAL A 66 -10.15 2.26 -6.98
N LYS A 67 -9.44 1.13 -6.86
CA LYS A 67 -8.95 0.36 -8.01
C LYS A 67 -10.06 -0.18 -8.91
N ASP A 68 -11.19 -0.58 -8.33
CA ASP A 68 -12.27 -1.24 -9.07
C ASP A 68 -13.01 -0.27 -10.00
N LYS A 69 -12.92 1.04 -9.73
CA LYS A 69 -13.63 2.09 -10.47
C LYS A 69 -12.89 2.61 -11.70
N GLU A 70 -11.60 2.32 -11.85
CA GLU A 70 -10.81 2.84 -12.95
C GLU A 70 -10.65 1.80 -14.07
N GLN A 71 -10.70 2.27 -15.33
CA GLN A 71 -10.52 1.42 -16.49
C GLN A 71 -9.06 0.94 -16.62
N LYS A 72 -8.89 -0.37 -16.74
CA LYS A 72 -7.59 -0.97 -17.07
C LYS A 72 -7.21 -0.61 -18.51
N PRO A 73 -5.92 -0.46 -18.84
CA PRO A 73 -5.49 -0.24 -20.21
C PRO A 73 -6.04 -1.33 -21.15
N SER A 74 -6.39 -0.98 -22.38
CA SER A 74 -6.93 -1.93 -23.37
C SER A 74 -6.04 -3.17 -23.56
N ARG A 75 -4.71 -2.98 -23.49
CA ARG A 75 -3.70 -4.06 -23.61
C ARG A 75 -3.47 -4.87 -22.34
N PHE A 76 -4.14 -4.54 -21.22
CA PHE A 76 -3.88 -5.19 -19.90
C PHE A 76 -4.08 -6.72 -19.94
N LYS A 77 -5.00 -7.22 -20.75
CA LYS A 77 -5.21 -8.68 -20.90
C LYS A 77 -3.96 -9.41 -21.38
N ASN A 78 -3.16 -8.75 -22.22
CA ASN A 78 -1.95 -9.31 -22.81
C ASN A 78 -0.69 -9.15 -21.94
N TYR A 79 -0.79 -8.45 -20.82
CA TYR A 79 0.35 -8.26 -19.92
C TYR A 79 0.80 -9.57 -19.29
N LYS A 80 2.12 -9.78 -19.25
CA LYS A 80 2.75 -10.83 -18.44
C LYS A 80 2.53 -10.53 -16.95
N ILE A 81 2.66 -11.53 -16.08
CA ILE A 81 2.43 -11.39 -14.64
C ILE A 81 3.27 -10.25 -14.04
N ASN A 82 4.56 -10.17 -14.38
CA ASN A 82 5.44 -9.10 -13.89
C ASN A 82 4.99 -7.70 -14.35
N GLU A 83 4.46 -7.55 -15.56
CA GLU A 83 3.91 -6.28 -16.06
C GLU A 83 2.62 -5.91 -15.31
N LYS A 84 1.77 -6.87 -15.01
CA LYS A 84 0.58 -6.66 -14.16
C LYS A 84 0.96 -6.21 -12.75
N ILE A 85 1.97 -6.85 -12.15
CA ILE A 85 2.49 -6.45 -10.84
C ILE A 85 2.99 -5.01 -10.87
N LYS A 86 3.83 -4.64 -11.84
CA LYS A 86 4.33 -3.27 -12.03
C LYS A 86 3.17 -2.27 -12.13
N TYR A 87 2.19 -2.58 -12.97
CA TYR A 87 1.00 -1.77 -13.16
C TYR A 87 0.28 -1.52 -11.83
N PHE A 88 -0.01 -2.57 -11.05
CA PHE A 88 -0.73 -2.40 -9.79
C PHE A 88 0.07 -1.68 -8.72
N VAL A 89 1.40 -1.90 -8.64
CA VAL A 89 2.28 -1.15 -7.73
C VAL A 89 2.25 0.33 -8.05
N ILE A 90 2.56 0.72 -9.31
CA ILE A 90 2.62 2.13 -9.70
C ILE A 90 1.27 2.82 -9.53
N ARG A 91 0.20 2.17 -9.95
CA ARG A 91 -1.15 2.70 -9.81
C ARG A 91 -1.50 2.97 -8.34
N ARG A 92 -1.15 2.04 -7.46
CA ARG A 92 -1.36 2.22 -6.02
C ARG A 92 -0.60 3.43 -5.48
N LEU A 93 0.64 3.65 -5.91
CA LEU A 93 1.45 4.79 -5.52
C LEU A 93 0.88 6.11 -6.07
N MET A 94 0.37 6.12 -7.30
CA MET A 94 -0.31 7.29 -7.87
C MET A 94 -1.56 7.68 -7.09
N VAL A 95 -2.40 6.72 -6.71
CA VAL A 95 -3.58 7.00 -5.88
C VAL A 95 -3.15 7.51 -4.51
N PHE A 96 -2.14 6.91 -3.92
CA PHE A 96 -1.61 7.30 -2.61
C PHE A 96 -1.19 8.78 -2.58
N GLN A 97 -0.38 9.24 -3.54
CA GLN A 97 0.11 10.62 -3.55
C GLN A 97 -1.01 11.67 -3.71
N ASN A 98 -2.15 11.29 -4.27
CA ASN A 98 -3.31 12.17 -4.41
C ASN A 98 -4.13 12.28 -3.11
N LEU A 99 -3.93 11.37 -2.18
CA LEU A 99 -4.70 11.27 -0.93
C LEU A 99 -3.96 11.85 0.27
N VAL A 100 -2.63 11.73 0.32
CA VAL A 100 -1.82 12.12 1.48
C VAL A 100 -0.49 12.74 1.08
N ASP A 101 0.05 13.61 1.95
CA ASP A 101 1.45 14.03 1.86
C ASP A 101 2.36 12.81 2.14
N LYS A 102 3.01 12.32 1.09
CA LYS A 102 3.80 11.09 1.14
C LYS A 102 4.97 11.16 2.13
N ARG A 103 5.63 12.33 2.28
CA ARG A 103 6.78 12.50 3.18
C ARG A 103 6.35 12.56 4.64
N LYS A 104 5.33 13.36 4.94
CA LYS A 104 4.77 13.46 6.29
C LYS A 104 4.19 12.12 6.74
N PHE A 105 3.45 11.43 5.87
CA PHE A 105 2.91 10.11 6.17
C PHE A 105 4.01 9.08 6.42
N PHE A 106 5.08 9.07 5.60
CA PHE A 106 6.20 8.16 5.78
C PHE A 106 6.86 8.32 7.15
N LYS A 107 7.11 9.57 7.58
CA LYS A 107 7.62 9.84 8.94
C LYS A 107 6.73 9.25 10.04
N LYS A 108 5.41 9.32 9.88
CA LYS A 108 4.46 8.76 10.86
C LYS A 108 4.55 7.24 10.97
N ILE A 109 4.67 6.52 9.86
CA ILE A 109 4.68 5.05 9.86
C ILE A 109 6.02 4.44 10.26
N LEU A 110 7.09 5.21 10.28
CA LEU A 110 8.42 4.76 10.75
C LEU A 110 8.55 4.68 12.28
N LYS A 111 7.52 5.08 13.03
CA LYS A 111 7.54 4.95 14.50
C LYS A 111 7.69 3.47 14.91
N PRO A 112 8.56 3.14 15.91
CA PRO A 112 8.85 1.75 16.27
C PRO A 112 7.62 0.90 16.61
N ASN A 113 6.64 1.49 17.29
CA ASN A 113 5.38 0.82 17.66
C ASN A 113 4.49 0.44 16.47
N LEU A 114 4.78 0.95 15.27
CA LEU A 114 4.02 0.67 14.05
C LEU A 114 4.70 -0.34 13.12
N ILE A 115 5.94 -0.73 13.36
CA ILE A 115 6.71 -1.63 12.48
C ILE A 115 5.96 -2.94 12.23
N VAL A 116 5.44 -3.57 13.28
CA VAL A 116 4.72 -4.86 13.14
C VAL A 116 3.44 -4.70 12.33
N SER A 117 2.67 -3.63 12.56
CA SER A 117 1.44 -3.36 11.81
C SER A 117 1.72 -2.95 10.36
N SER A 118 2.83 -2.23 10.13
CA SER A 118 3.30 -1.89 8.79
C SER A 118 3.67 -3.13 7.99
N ASN A 119 4.41 -4.09 8.58
CA ASN A 119 4.75 -5.34 7.91
C ASN A 119 3.51 -6.18 7.57
N LYS A 120 2.54 -6.27 8.48
CA LYS A 120 1.25 -6.93 8.18
C LYS A 120 0.50 -6.25 7.03
N THR A 121 0.52 -4.93 6.99
CA THR A 121 -0.11 -4.15 5.91
C THR A 121 0.61 -4.36 4.59
N LEU A 122 1.95 -4.34 4.58
CA LEU A 122 2.77 -4.61 3.38
C LEU A 122 2.52 -6.01 2.82
N PHE A 123 2.43 -7.03 3.69
CA PHE A 123 2.11 -8.38 3.25
C PHE A 123 0.73 -8.46 2.58
N LYS A 124 -0.29 -7.81 3.17
CA LYS A 124 -1.63 -7.74 2.56
C LYS A 124 -1.65 -7.02 1.23
N ILE A 125 -0.86 -5.94 1.09
CA ILE A 125 -0.69 -5.24 -0.19
C ILE A 125 -0.08 -6.18 -1.24
N ALA A 126 0.97 -6.92 -0.87
CA ALA A 126 1.62 -7.86 -1.78
C ALA A 126 0.68 -9.01 -2.17
N ASP A 127 -0.06 -9.57 -1.21
CA ASP A 127 -1.04 -10.62 -1.45
C ASP A 127 -2.10 -10.17 -2.47
N GLU A 128 -2.64 -9.00 -2.25
CA GLU A 128 -3.66 -8.44 -3.15
C GLU A 128 -3.11 -8.16 -4.55
N ILE A 129 -1.90 -7.61 -4.67
CA ILE A 129 -1.29 -7.35 -5.98
C ILE A 129 -1.08 -8.67 -6.73
N TRP A 130 -0.64 -9.75 -6.06
CA TRP A 130 -0.51 -11.07 -6.66
C TRP A 130 -1.85 -11.64 -7.09
N PHE A 131 -2.88 -11.52 -6.26
CA PHE A 131 -4.23 -11.94 -6.60
C PHE A 131 -4.75 -11.23 -7.85
N LEU A 132 -4.62 -9.90 -7.90
CA LEU A 132 -5.04 -9.08 -9.05
C LEU A 132 -4.22 -9.35 -10.32
N ALA A 133 -2.96 -9.77 -10.18
CA ALA A 133 -2.12 -10.17 -11.30
C ALA A 133 -2.48 -11.55 -11.87
N GLY A 134 -3.34 -12.31 -11.15
CA GLY A 134 -3.82 -13.63 -11.57
C GLY A 134 -3.01 -14.79 -11.01
N ASP A 135 -2.30 -14.60 -9.89
CA ASP A 135 -1.61 -15.69 -9.19
C ASP A 135 -2.61 -16.67 -8.57
N LYS A 136 -2.40 -17.96 -8.83
CA LYS A 136 -3.24 -19.05 -8.33
C LYS A 136 -2.46 -20.02 -7.41
N SER A 137 -1.24 -19.65 -7.00
CA SER A 137 -0.42 -20.52 -6.16
C SER A 137 -1.02 -20.66 -4.76
N THR A 138 -1.02 -21.89 -4.24
CA THR A 138 -1.54 -22.24 -2.91
C THR A 138 -0.47 -22.93 -2.04
N ASP A 139 0.68 -23.26 -2.63
CA ASP A 139 1.78 -23.99 -2.03
C ASP A 139 2.84 -23.05 -1.39
N TYR A 140 4.03 -23.58 -1.11
CA TYR A 140 5.18 -22.82 -0.61
C TYR A 140 5.50 -21.55 -1.44
N ASN A 141 5.25 -21.59 -2.76
CA ASN A 141 5.45 -20.45 -3.64
C ASN A 141 4.51 -19.28 -3.31
N TYR A 142 3.34 -19.57 -2.71
CA TYR A 142 2.40 -18.55 -2.25
C TYR A 142 3.09 -17.54 -1.32
N TYR A 143 3.70 -18.04 -0.25
CA TYR A 143 4.36 -17.17 0.75
C TYR A 143 5.62 -16.52 0.21
N THR A 144 6.44 -17.27 -0.51
CA THR A 144 7.70 -16.76 -1.07
C THR A 144 7.47 -15.59 -2.03
N LYS A 145 6.51 -15.71 -2.94
CA LYS A 145 6.15 -14.65 -3.89
C LYS A 145 5.70 -13.37 -3.15
N ARG A 146 4.88 -13.52 -2.11
CA ARG A 146 4.35 -12.40 -1.34
C ARG A 146 5.44 -11.70 -0.53
N ILE A 147 6.33 -12.44 0.11
CA ILE A 147 7.47 -11.87 0.84
C ILE A 147 8.41 -11.12 -0.10
N ILE A 148 8.71 -11.67 -1.27
CA ILE A 148 9.54 -11.00 -2.26
C ILE A 148 8.87 -9.67 -2.70
N LEU A 149 7.59 -9.72 -3.07
CA LEU A 149 6.88 -8.51 -3.51
C LEU A 149 6.70 -7.51 -2.37
N MET A 150 6.47 -7.96 -1.14
CA MET A 150 6.43 -7.11 0.04
C MET A 150 7.70 -6.28 0.18
N ASN A 151 8.87 -6.92 0.04
CA ASN A 151 10.16 -6.23 0.12
C ASN A 151 10.35 -5.27 -1.06
N ILE A 152 10.05 -5.69 -2.30
CA ILE A 152 10.11 -4.83 -3.49
C ILE A 152 9.19 -3.61 -3.30
N TYR A 153 7.97 -3.82 -2.80
CA TYR A 153 7.03 -2.73 -2.56
C TYR A 153 7.54 -1.78 -1.48
N ALA A 154 8.11 -2.27 -0.37
CA ALA A 154 8.62 -1.45 0.72
C ALA A 154 9.77 -0.54 0.25
N ILE A 155 10.76 -1.09 -0.46
CA ILE A 155 11.89 -0.28 -0.98
C ILE A 155 11.44 0.68 -2.09
N THR A 156 10.50 0.25 -2.95
CA THR A 156 9.91 1.13 -3.98
C THR A 156 9.11 2.26 -3.34
N PHE A 157 8.35 1.99 -2.28
CA PHE A 157 7.62 3.01 -1.53
C PHE A 157 8.58 4.02 -0.88
N SER A 158 9.66 3.55 -0.27
CA SER A 158 10.70 4.42 0.30
C SER A 158 11.34 5.33 -0.77
N PHE A 159 11.62 4.79 -1.96
CA PHE A 159 12.12 5.58 -3.08
C PHE A 159 11.08 6.60 -3.58
N PHE A 160 9.82 6.16 -3.74
CA PHE A 160 8.70 6.98 -4.18
C PHE A 160 8.46 8.20 -3.29
N VAL A 161 8.65 8.07 -1.98
CA VAL A 161 8.48 9.19 -1.02
C VAL A 161 9.30 10.40 -1.41
N PHE A 162 10.51 10.20 -1.96
CA PHE A 162 11.45 11.25 -2.35
C PHE A 162 11.43 11.55 -3.85
N ASP A 163 10.65 10.80 -4.63
CA ASP A 163 10.54 11.03 -6.07
C ASP A 163 9.60 12.21 -6.38
N ASN A 164 10.15 13.23 -7.04
CA ASN A 164 9.40 14.39 -7.53
C ASN A 164 9.31 14.43 -9.07
N SER A 165 9.65 13.32 -9.75
CA SER A 165 9.55 13.25 -11.20
C SER A 165 8.08 13.23 -11.67
N LYS A 166 7.86 13.78 -12.87
CA LYS A 166 6.56 13.73 -13.51
C LYS A 166 6.11 12.27 -13.67
N ASP A 167 4.85 12.00 -13.36
CA ASP A 167 4.22 10.69 -13.52
C ASP A 167 4.98 9.51 -12.87
N LEU A 168 5.79 9.79 -11.83
CA LEU A 168 6.61 8.81 -11.10
C LEU A 168 7.63 8.08 -12.02
N GLU A 169 8.18 8.76 -13.01
CA GLU A 169 9.10 8.18 -13.99
C GLU A 169 10.31 7.49 -13.32
N ARG A 170 10.92 8.14 -12.33
CA ARG A 170 12.06 7.57 -11.60
C ARG A 170 11.65 6.36 -10.77
N THR A 171 10.49 6.42 -10.11
CA THR A 171 9.93 5.29 -9.35
C THR A 171 9.61 4.11 -10.27
N LYS A 172 9.06 4.35 -11.46
CA LYS A 172 8.82 3.29 -12.46
C LYS A 172 10.10 2.59 -12.86
N LYS A 173 11.15 3.36 -13.20
CA LYS A 173 12.47 2.81 -13.56
C LYS A 173 13.11 2.04 -12.40
N PHE A 174 12.98 2.55 -11.16
CA PHE A 174 13.46 1.86 -9.97
C PHE A 174 12.74 0.52 -9.78
N LEU A 175 11.42 0.50 -9.82
CA LEU A 175 10.62 -0.73 -9.72
C LEU A 175 10.98 -1.76 -10.81
N ASP A 176 11.19 -1.30 -12.05
CA ASP A 176 11.62 -2.16 -13.15
C ASP A 176 12.96 -2.84 -12.88
N LYS A 177 13.91 -2.10 -12.31
CA LYS A 177 15.21 -2.61 -11.91
C LYS A 177 15.08 -3.68 -10.82
N GLU A 178 14.30 -3.41 -9.78
CA GLU A 178 14.12 -4.34 -8.65
C GLU A 178 13.45 -5.65 -9.07
N ILE A 179 12.38 -5.58 -9.85
CA ILE A 179 11.71 -6.78 -10.38
C ILE A 179 12.66 -7.57 -11.30
N SER A 180 13.42 -6.87 -12.15
CA SER A 180 14.38 -7.52 -13.06
C SER A 180 15.52 -8.21 -12.30
N ALA A 181 15.99 -7.62 -11.21
CA ALA A 181 17.02 -8.23 -10.36
C ALA A 181 16.52 -9.54 -9.73
N VAL A 182 15.30 -9.57 -9.20
CA VAL A 182 14.69 -10.79 -8.64
C VAL A 182 14.51 -11.87 -9.70
N LEU A 183 14.06 -11.53 -10.90
CA LEU A 183 13.90 -12.50 -12.00
C LEU A 183 15.24 -13.08 -12.44
N LYS A 184 16.29 -12.26 -12.55
CA LYS A 184 17.66 -12.73 -12.86
C LYS A 184 18.17 -13.70 -11.79
N PHE A 185 17.98 -13.37 -10.50
CA PHE A 185 18.39 -14.25 -9.39
C PHE A 185 17.64 -15.59 -9.41
N GLY A 186 16.33 -15.58 -9.66
CA GLY A 186 15.53 -16.80 -9.80
C GLY A 186 16.02 -17.69 -10.95
N ASN A 187 16.34 -17.11 -12.09
CA ASN A 187 16.88 -17.82 -13.25
C ASN A 187 18.26 -18.42 -12.96
N LEU A 188 19.14 -17.68 -12.28
CA LEU A 188 20.47 -18.15 -11.88
C LEU A 188 20.35 -19.35 -10.92
N LYS A 189 19.50 -19.25 -9.89
CA LYS A 189 19.24 -20.34 -8.94
C LYS A 189 18.75 -21.61 -9.65
N ASN A 190 17.85 -21.48 -10.63
CA ASN A 190 17.32 -22.61 -11.39
C ASN A 190 18.41 -23.26 -12.28
N LYS A 191 19.29 -22.47 -12.88
CA LYS A 191 20.45 -22.98 -13.65
C LYS A 191 21.40 -23.75 -12.75
N LEU A 192 21.75 -23.22 -11.57
CA LEU A 192 22.60 -23.91 -10.60
C LEU A 192 22.01 -25.25 -10.13
N LYS A 193 20.69 -25.27 -9.82
CA LYS A 193 20.02 -26.52 -9.44
C LYS A 193 20.02 -27.57 -10.53
N LYS A 194 19.94 -27.20 -11.81
CA LYS A 194 20.02 -28.13 -12.93
C LYS A 194 21.42 -28.72 -13.10
N ASN A 195 22.46 -27.95 -12.78
CA ASN A 195 23.85 -28.38 -12.91
C ASN A 195 24.33 -29.22 -11.71
N ILE A 196 23.62 -29.23 -10.58
CA ILE A 196 23.94 -29.97 -9.35
C ILE A 196 23.12 -31.28 -9.27
N LYS A 197 22.22 -31.58 -10.20
CA LYS A 197 21.57 -32.90 -10.30
C LYS A 197 22.56 -33.85 -10.96
N PHE A 198 23.35 -34.51 -10.10
CA PHE A 198 23.94 -35.83 -10.35
C PHE A 198 22.85 -36.90 -10.16
#